data_e064bace2097b758276ffb4abd91b63f
#
_entry.id   e064bace2097b758276ffb4abd91b63f
#
_cell.length_a   1.000
_cell.length_b   1.000
_cell.length_c   1.000
_cell.angle_alpha   90.00
_cell.angle_beta   90.00
_cell.angle_gamma   90.00
#
_symmetry.space_group_name_H-M   'P 1'
#
loop_
_entity.id
_entity.type
_entity.pdbx_description
1 polymer ?
#
loop_
_entity_poly.entity_id
_entity_poly.type
_entity_poly.pdbx_seq_one_letter_code
_entity_poly.pdbx_strand_id
1 'polypeptide(L)'
;MLKRILLIALLIGAVVFAFTFNSCLTGRFVVWNFSDIGDYEKFPSKPLKASAKPFRFVKGKEQLHEVQWDGKKQNLISILEANDSRAFLIIRNDSILFERYFEGYSDSSIVPTFSMAKSFVSALFGCAIADGLIRSTSDKVSDYVPEMKANGWDKVTIEHVLDMSSGVDFKESYYSPLSEAASFYYGFNLREQTMKLKLKRQPGTEYEYISGNTQVLGLVLERALKGKSLTTYLQEKIWTPLQMEFDASWSIDDTKTGMEKAFCCINARARDYAKFGRLYLDSGRWNGTQVVPQDWVMASTQVSHEPGTAAHYHRQWWLRPNGNFMARGHLGQYIYVNRAKKLIMVRLGAGRGDFQDWPTLLDAVAETY
;
A
#
# COMPACT_ATOMS: atom_id res chain seq x y z
N MET A 1 -3.73 55.20 4.74
CA MET A 1 -4.84 54.60 3.98
C MET A 1 -4.40 53.35 3.23
N LEU A 2 -3.38 53.39 2.39
CA LEU A 2 -2.89 52.25 1.58
C LEU A 2 -2.52 50.99 2.41
N LYS A 3 -1.77 51.15 3.53
CA LYS A 3 -1.42 50.02 4.43
C LYS A 3 -2.62 49.30 5.01
N ARG A 4 -3.70 50.04 5.34
CA ARG A 4 -4.95 49.42 5.84
C ARG A 4 -5.71 48.68 4.77
N ILE A 5 -5.73 49.21 3.52
CA ILE A 5 -6.34 48.56 2.37
C ILE A 5 -5.60 47.25 2.04
N LEU A 6 -4.27 47.26 2.03
CA LEU A 6 -3.42 46.09 1.84
C LEU A 6 -3.64 45.04 2.94
N LEU A 7 -3.76 45.45 4.21
CA LEU A 7 -4.02 44.50 5.31
C LEU A 7 -5.41 43.85 5.19
N ILE A 8 -6.43 44.62 4.82
CA ILE A 8 -7.77 44.11 4.61
C ILE A 8 -7.79 43.13 3.40
N ALA A 9 -7.11 43.47 2.29
CA ALA A 9 -7.02 42.59 1.14
C ALA A 9 -6.28 41.29 1.46
N LEU A 10 -5.20 41.31 2.25
CA LEU A 10 -4.51 40.12 2.75
C LEU A 10 -5.38 39.27 3.66
N LEU A 11 -6.15 39.89 4.57
CA LEU A 11 -7.08 39.18 5.44
C LEU A 11 -8.20 38.51 4.64
N ILE A 12 -8.80 39.21 3.68
CA ILE A 12 -9.81 38.66 2.78
C ILE A 12 -9.23 37.49 1.97
N GLY A 13 -8.01 37.67 1.41
CA GLY A 13 -7.29 36.61 0.69
C GLY A 13 -7.02 35.38 1.56
N ALA A 14 -6.59 35.58 2.81
CA ALA A 14 -6.37 34.48 3.76
C ALA A 14 -7.69 33.76 4.14
N VAL A 15 -8.77 34.52 4.34
CA VAL A 15 -10.10 33.95 4.62
C VAL A 15 -10.60 33.14 3.42
N VAL A 16 -10.55 33.70 2.21
CA VAL A 16 -10.93 32.99 0.98
C VAL A 16 -10.09 31.72 0.80
N PHE A 17 -8.77 31.83 1.01
CA PHE A 17 -7.88 30.67 0.94
C PHE A 17 -8.26 29.60 1.98
N ALA A 18 -8.51 30.00 3.24
CA ALA A 18 -8.93 29.08 4.31
C ALA A 18 -10.23 28.31 3.99
N PHE A 19 -11.17 28.93 3.25
CA PHE A 19 -12.41 28.28 2.83
C PHE A 19 -12.30 27.49 1.51
N THR A 20 -11.32 27.81 0.66
CA THR A 20 -11.21 27.21 -0.68
C THR A 20 -10.02 26.28 -0.87
N PHE A 21 -9.05 26.23 0.07
CA PHE A 21 -7.83 25.41 -0.08
C PHE A 21 -8.17 23.94 -0.37
N ASN A 22 -9.23 23.41 0.25
CA ASN A 22 -9.63 22.01 0.09
C ASN A 22 -10.29 21.72 -1.27
N SER A 23 -10.53 22.72 -2.10
CA SER A 23 -11.15 22.58 -3.43
C SER A 23 -10.14 22.57 -4.57
N CYS A 24 -8.83 22.73 -4.30
CA CYS A 24 -7.78 22.67 -5.33
C CYS A 24 -6.53 21.95 -4.86
N LEU A 25 -5.80 21.35 -5.82
CA LEU A 25 -4.56 20.62 -5.57
C LEU A 25 -3.52 21.45 -4.81
N THR A 26 -3.26 22.66 -5.29
CA THR A 26 -2.24 23.55 -4.70
C THR A 26 -2.59 23.92 -3.26
N GLY A 27 -3.85 24.20 -2.98
CA GLY A 27 -4.32 24.49 -1.63
C GLY A 27 -4.12 23.32 -0.69
N ARG A 28 -4.54 22.11 -1.08
CA ARG A 28 -4.31 20.88 -0.29
C ARG A 28 -2.83 20.64 -0.07
N PHE A 29 -2.01 20.74 -1.12
CA PHE A 29 -0.57 20.53 -1.01
C PHE A 29 0.09 21.49 -0.01
N VAL A 30 -0.29 22.78 -0.04
CA VAL A 30 0.27 23.80 0.86
C VAL A 30 -0.20 23.60 2.30
N VAL A 31 -1.49 23.34 2.52
CA VAL A 31 -2.07 23.26 3.87
C VAL A 31 -1.81 21.92 4.53
N TRP A 32 -1.91 20.82 3.78
CA TRP A 32 -1.68 19.48 4.33
C TRP A 32 -0.19 19.15 4.43
N ASN A 33 0.64 19.81 3.64
CA ASN A 33 2.10 19.74 3.65
C ASN A 33 2.59 18.31 3.89
N PHE A 34 3.42 17.73 3.19
CA PHE A 34 3.93 16.35 3.27
C PHE A 34 2.92 15.27 3.72
N SER A 35 3.11 14.07 3.21
CA SER A 35 2.29 12.92 3.60
C SER A 35 2.59 12.49 5.04
N ASP A 36 1.53 12.22 5.80
CA ASP A 36 1.56 11.90 7.23
C ASP A 36 0.66 10.69 7.54
N ILE A 37 0.92 9.99 8.65
CA ILE A 37 0.11 8.85 9.07
C ILE A 37 -1.30 9.25 9.55
N GLY A 38 -1.56 10.52 9.82
CA GLY A 38 -2.89 11.08 10.09
C GLY A 38 -3.68 11.46 8.83
N ASP A 39 -3.09 11.33 7.63
CA ASP A 39 -3.74 11.76 6.38
C ASP A 39 -5.03 10.99 6.06
N TYR A 40 -5.24 9.82 6.64
CA TYR A 40 -6.48 9.06 6.46
C TYR A 40 -7.73 9.82 6.92
N GLU A 41 -7.60 10.76 7.84
CA GLU A 41 -8.68 11.63 8.32
C GLU A 41 -9.00 12.77 7.34
N LYS A 42 -8.05 13.13 6.47
CA LYS A 42 -8.15 14.24 5.52
C LYS A 42 -8.86 13.84 4.22
N PHE A 43 -8.80 12.55 3.85
CA PHE A 43 -9.38 12.06 2.61
C PHE A 43 -10.77 11.46 2.83
N PRO A 44 -11.71 11.65 1.90
CA PRO A 44 -12.90 10.82 1.87
C PRO A 44 -12.50 9.35 1.66
N SER A 45 -13.31 8.43 2.18
CA SER A 45 -12.99 7.00 2.12
C SER A 45 -14.24 6.14 1.97
N LYS A 46 -14.07 4.91 1.47
CA LYS A 46 -15.10 3.86 1.48
C LYS A 46 -14.82 2.90 2.64
N PRO A 47 -15.86 2.52 3.41
CA PRO A 47 -15.68 1.68 4.59
C PRO A 47 -15.42 0.22 4.23
N LEU A 48 -14.60 -0.43 5.04
CA LEU A 48 -14.43 -1.88 5.15
C LEU A 48 -14.94 -2.30 6.53
N LYS A 49 -15.80 -3.29 6.59
CA LYS A 49 -16.44 -3.73 7.83
C LYS A 49 -15.70 -4.91 8.48
N ALA A 50 -15.55 -4.83 9.77
CA ALA A 50 -15.09 -5.96 10.58
C ALA A 50 -15.96 -7.20 10.38
N SER A 51 -15.38 -8.36 10.59
CA SER A 51 -16.15 -9.63 10.61
C SER A 51 -17.03 -9.69 11.86
N ALA A 52 -18.25 -10.21 11.70
CA ALA A 52 -19.11 -10.53 12.84
C ALA A 52 -18.49 -11.63 13.76
N LYS A 53 -17.58 -12.45 13.21
CA LYS A 53 -16.81 -13.47 13.92
C LYS A 53 -15.31 -13.27 13.62
N PRO A 54 -14.67 -12.28 14.27
CA PRO A 54 -13.28 -11.95 13.96
C PRO A 54 -12.33 -13.07 14.39
N PHE A 55 -11.34 -13.34 13.55
CA PHE A 55 -10.19 -14.13 13.96
C PHE A 55 -9.30 -13.28 14.86
N ARG A 56 -8.78 -13.87 15.91
CA ARG A 56 -7.82 -13.24 16.81
C ARG A 56 -6.59 -14.10 16.98
N PHE A 57 -5.42 -13.50 16.78
CA PHE A 57 -4.17 -14.14 17.13
C PHE A 57 -4.12 -14.42 18.64
N VAL A 58 -3.57 -15.56 19.01
CA VAL A 58 -3.43 -15.96 20.41
C VAL A 58 -2.23 -15.24 21.02
N LYS A 59 -2.33 -14.76 22.25
CA LYS A 59 -1.18 -14.20 22.97
C LYS A 59 -0.23 -15.35 23.33
N GLY A 60 0.95 -15.36 22.71
CA GLY A 60 2.02 -16.31 22.99
C GLY A 60 2.89 -15.88 24.18
N LYS A 61 3.88 -16.71 24.48
CA LYS A 61 4.91 -16.33 25.46
C LYS A 61 5.86 -15.30 24.81
N GLU A 62 5.93 -14.14 25.42
CA GLU A 62 6.85 -13.09 24.98
C GLU A 62 8.29 -13.58 25.04
N GLN A 63 9.07 -13.29 23.99
CA GLN A 63 10.46 -13.69 23.88
C GLN A 63 11.38 -12.50 24.17
N LEU A 64 12.66 -12.77 24.43
CA LEU A 64 13.66 -11.74 24.65
C LEU A 64 13.80 -10.83 23.42
N HIS A 65 13.91 -9.52 23.67
CA HIS A 65 13.88 -8.49 22.64
C HIS A 65 15.27 -8.00 22.25
N GLU A 66 16.25 -8.89 22.27
CA GLU A 66 17.60 -8.60 21.78
C GLU A 66 17.74 -9.08 20.33
N VAL A 67 18.26 -8.23 19.49
CA VAL A 67 18.57 -8.52 18.09
C VAL A 67 20.06 -8.34 17.85
N GLN A 68 20.66 -9.26 17.11
CA GLN A 68 22.04 -9.09 16.64
C GLN A 68 22.04 -8.11 15.47
N TRP A 69 22.51 -6.89 15.70
CA TRP A 69 22.52 -5.84 14.71
C TRP A 69 23.84 -5.08 14.74
N ASP A 70 24.42 -4.82 13.58
CA ASP A 70 25.71 -4.10 13.43
C ASP A 70 26.83 -4.69 14.34
N GLY A 71 26.94 -6.01 14.34
CA GLY A 71 27.94 -6.73 15.11
C GLY A 71 27.73 -6.72 16.63
N LYS A 72 26.62 -6.19 17.13
CA LYS A 72 26.31 -6.06 18.56
C LYS A 72 24.91 -6.57 18.87
N LYS A 73 24.71 -7.03 20.10
CA LYS A 73 23.37 -7.26 20.64
C LYS A 73 22.74 -5.91 21.02
N GLN A 74 21.58 -5.63 20.48
CA GLN A 74 20.85 -4.40 20.74
C GLN A 74 19.43 -4.71 21.18
N ASN A 75 18.87 -3.86 22.02
CA ASN A 75 17.49 -3.99 22.46
C ASN A 75 16.55 -3.54 21.32
N LEU A 76 15.69 -4.43 20.85
CA LEU A 76 14.75 -4.16 19.77
C LEU A 76 13.78 -3.01 20.11
N ILE A 77 13.32 -2.92 21.38
CA ILE A 77 12.41 -1.85 21.81
C ILE A 77 13.08 -0.49 21.62
N SER A 78 14.33 -0.35 22.06
CA SER A 78 15.08 0.91 21.92
C SER A 78 15.31 1.28 20.46
N ILE A 79 15.55 0.30 19.56
CA ILE A 79 15.65 0.57 18.12
C ILE A 79 14.31 1.08 17.58
N LEU A 80 13.20 0.44 17.97
CA LEU A 80 11.87 0.79 17.49
C LEU A 80 11.44 2.19 17.95
N GLU A 81 11.69 2.54 19.21
CA GLU A 81 11.41 3.86 19.80
C GLU A 81 12.22 4.96 19.13
N ALA A 82 13.53 4.76 18.98
CA ALA A 82 14.43 5.74 18.37
C ALA A 82 14.13 6.01 16.89
N ASN A 83 13.34 5.15 16.23
CA ASN A 83 13.10 5.21 14.79
C ASN A 83 11.60 5.32 14.44
N ASP A 84 10.89 6.18 15.13
CA ASP A 84 9.51 6.60 14.81
C ASP A 84 8.50 5.45 14.66
N SER A 85 8.70 4.30 15.29
CA SER A 85 7.73 3.23 15.25
C SER A 85 6.47 3.61 16.04
N ARG A 86 5.31 3.21 15.55
CA ARG A 86 4.00 3.37 16.21
C ARG A 86 3.42 2.03 16.63
N ALA A 87 3.70 0.99 15.86
CA ALA A 87 3.38 -0.39 16.22
C ALA A 87 4.45 -1.34 15.69
N PHE A 88 4.74 -2.39 16.44
CA PHE A 88 5.56 -3.51 15.98
C PHE A 88 5.01 -4.82 16.52
N LEU A 89 4.71 -5.76 15.62
CA LEU A 89 4.18 -7.08 15.92
C LEU A 89 5.09 -8.16 15.36
N ILE A 90 5.29 -9.23 16.13
CA ILE A 90 5.91 -10.48 15.66
C ILE A 90 4.95 -11.62 15.98
N ILE A 91 4.55 -12.35 14.94
CA ILE A 91 3.58 -13.44 15.03
C ILE A 91 4.18 -14.68 14.41
N ARG A 92 4.09 -15.81 15.09
CA ARG A 92 4.50 -17.13 14.60
C ARG A 92 3.45 -18.17 14.95
N ASN A 93 3.03 -18.97 13.95
CA ASN A 93 2.01 -20.02 14.15
C ASN A 93 0.75 -19.49 14.85
N ASP A 94 0.22 -18.35 14.38
CA ASP A 94 -0.96 -17.67 14.94
C ASP A 94 -0.79 -17.16 16.39
N SER A 95 0.43 -17.20 16.95
CA SER A 95 0.73 -16.69 18.28
C SER A 95 1.54 -15.40 18.22
N ILE A 96 1.06 -14.37 18.91
CA ILE A 96 1.76 -13.10 19.07
C ILE A 96 2.92 -13.32 20.05
N LEU A 97 4.16 -13.23 19.57
CA LEU A 97 5.38 -13.36 20.36
C LEU A 97 5.91 -12.01 20.83
N PHE A 98 5.54 -10.94 20.14
CA PHE A 98 5.88 -9.56 20.47
C PHE A 98 4.78 -8.64 19.94
N GLU A 99 4.34 -7.70 20.75
CA GLU A 99 3.41 -6.65 20.35
C GLU A 99 3.67 -5.42 21.20
N ARG A 100 4.08 -4.34 20.56
CA ARG A 100 4.33 -3.04 21.22
C ARG A 100 3.77 -1.91 20.38
N TYR A 101 3.29 -0.92 21.10
CA TYR A 101 2.78 0.34 20.56
C TYR A 101 3.53 1.48 21.23
N PHE A 102 3.80 2.54 20.50
CA PHE A 102 4.64 3.65 20.90
C PHE A 102 3.90 4.98 20.71
N GLU A 103 4.35 6.03 21.38
CA GLU A 103 3.85 7.40 21.19
C GLU A 103 2.31 7.51 21.31
N GLY A 104 1.71 6.84 22.31
CA GLY A 104 0.27 6.88 22.55
C GLY A 104 -0.59 6.04 21.60
N TYR A 105 0.01 5.30 20.66
CA TYR A 105 -0.71 4.35 19.81
C TYR A 105 -1.07 3.09 20.59
N SER A 106 -2.08 2.37 20.12
CA SER A 106 -2.61 1.13 20.71
C SER A 106 -3.03 0.15 19.62
N ASP A 107 -3.54 -1.01 20.02
CA ASP A 107 -4.11 -2.01 19.11
C ASP A 107 -5.35 -1.50 18.34
N SER A 108 -5.98 -0.43 18.83
CA SER A 108 -7.12 0.23 18.16
C SER A 108 -6.71 1.37 17.23
N SER A 109 -5.44 1.74 17.17
CA SER A 109 -4.97 2.85 16.33
C SER A 109 -4.93 2.49 14.85
N ILE A 110 -5.45 3.40 14.04
CA ILE A 110 -5.45 3.28 12.56
C ILE A 110 -4.17 3.91 12.02
N VAL A 111 -3.53 3.22 11.08
CA VAL A 111 -2.39 3.74 10.32
C VAL A 111 -2.57 3.38 8.84
N PRO A 112 -2.40 4.35 7.91
CA PRO A 112 -2.52 4.07 6.48
C PRO A 112 -1.39 3.17 5.98
N THR A 113 -1.72 2.29 5.04
CA THR A 113 -0.75 1.38 4.39
C THR A 113 0.32 2.12 3.61
N PHE A 114 0.03 3.31 3.09
CA PHE A 114 0.76 3.84 1.95
C PHE A 114 0.97 2.72 0.90
N SER A 115 2.16 2.59 0.35
CA SER A 115 2.41 1.63 -0.73
C SER A 115 2.27 0.15 -0.37
N MET A 116 2.07 -0.23 0.90
CA MET A 116 1.66 -1.63 1.21
C MET A 116 0.33 -2.00 0.52
N ALA A 117 -0.54 -1.03 0.21
CA ALA A 117 -1.78 -1.25 -0.54
C ALA A 117 -1.55 -1.92 -1.90
N LYS A 118 -0.38 -1.69 -2.51
CA LYS A 118 -0.02 -2.30 -3.81
C LYS A 118 -0.07 -3.83 -3.76
N SER A 119 0.37 -4.42 -2.65
CA SER A 119 0.30 -5.88 -2.46
C SER A 119 -1.15 -6.37 -2.30
N PHE A 120 -2.03 -5.57 -1.70
CA PHE A 120 -3.47 -5.88 -1.67
C PHE A 120 -4.08 -5.82 -3.08
N VAL A 121 -3.73 -4.82 -3.88
CA VAL A 121 -4.16 -4.73 -5.29
C VAL A 121 -3.68 -5.94 -6.08
N SER A 122 -2.44 -6.38 -5.88
CA SER A 122 -1.94 -7.64 -6.46
C SER A 122 -2.82 -8.84 -6.10
N ALA A 123 -3.16 -8.99 -4.82
CA ALA A 123 -4.03 -10.08 -4.38
C ALA A 123 -5.41 -10.03 -5.05
N LEU A 124 -5.97 -8.82 -5.22
CA LEU A 124 -7.25 -8.64 -5.95
C LEU A 124 -7.14 -9.03 -7.42
N PHE A 125 -5.98 -8.83 -8.07
CA PHE A 125 -5.75 -9.35 -9.42
C PHE A 125 -5.78 -10.86 -9.48
N GLY A 126 -5.12 -11.54 -8.53
CA GLY A 126 -5.20 -13.00 -8.41
C GLY A 126 -6.64 -13.50 -8.27
N CYS A 127 -7.42 -12.83 -7.41
CA CYS A 127 -8.85 -13.13 -7.26
C CYS A 127 -9.63 -12.84 -8.55
N ALA A 128 -9.39 -11.72 -9.22
CA ALA A 128 -10.11 -11.33 -10.43
C ALA A 128 -9.85 -12.27 -11.62
N ILE A 129 -8.66 -12.83 -11.72
CA ILE A 129 -8.33 -13.88 -12.71
C ILE A 129 -9.07 -15.17 -12.36
N ALA A 130 -9.07 -15.59 -11.10
CA ALA A 130 -9.80 -16.77 -10.66
C ALA A 130 -11.32 -16.65 -10.83
N ASP A 131 -11.86 -15.44 -10.68
CA ASP A 131 -13.28 -15.15 -10.92
C ASP A 131 -13.63 -15.02 -12.43
N GLY A 132 -12.65 -15.07 -13.33
CA GLY A 132 -12.84 -14.88 -14.77
C GLY A 132 -13.18 -13.43 -15.18
N LEU A 133 -12.95 -12.46 -14.30
CA LEU A 133 -13.14 -11.03 -14.57
C LEU A 133 -11.99 -10.44 -15.40
N ILE A 134 -10.80 -11.00 -15.22
CA ILE A 134 -9.59 -10.76 -16.00
C ILE A 134 -9.14 -12.09 -16.56
N ARG A 135 -8.83 -12.16 -17.86
CA ARG A 135 -8.47 -13.43 -18.51
C ARG A 135 -7.05 -13.87 -18.14
N SER A 136 -6.11 -12.93 -18.17
CA SER A 136 -4.68 -13.21 -18.01
C SER A 136 -3.90 -11.92 -17.72
N THR A 137 -2.72 -12.04 -17.11
CA THR A 137 -1.74 -10.96 -16.98
C THR A 137 -1.14 -10.54 -18.33
N SER A 138 -1.26 -11.38 -19.37
CA SER A 138 -0.87 -11.06 -20.74
C SER A 138 -1.86 -10.15 -21.47
N ASP A 139 -3.06 -9.95 -20.96
CA ASP A 139 -4.04 -9.01 -21.51
C ASP A 139 -3.47 -7.59 -21.51
N LYS A 140 -3.87 -6.81 -22.50
CA LYS A 140 -3.47 -5.40 -22.58
C LYS A 140 -4.31 -4.52 -21.65
N VAL A 141 -3.70 -3.48 -21.10
CA VAL A 141 -4.42 -2.48 -20.30
C VAL A 141 -5.61 -1.92 -21.09
N SER A 142 -5.40 -1.66 -22.40
CA SER A 142 -6.44 -1.13 -23.28
C SER A 142 -7.62 -2.10 -23.56
N ASP A 143 -7.49 -3.38 -23.24
CA ASP A 143 -8.61 -4.33 -23.34
C ASP A 143 -9.69 -4.03 -22.30
N TYR A 144 -9.31 -3.45 -21.16
CA TYR A 144 -10.19 -3.05 -20.07
C TYR A 144 -10.44 -1.54 -20.02
N VAL A 145 -9.46 -0.74 -20.46
CA VAL A 145 -9.52 0.73 -20.48
C VAL A 145 -9.22 1.23 -21.90
N PRO A 146 -10.17 1.09 -22.84
CA PRO A 146 -9.92 1.42 -24.25
C PRO A 146 -9.55 2.89 -24.49
N GLU A 147 -9.94 3.78 -23.58
CA GLU A 147 -9.60 5.21 -23.62
C GLU A 147 -8.07 5.45 -23.55
N MET A 148 -7.32 4.55 -22.95
CA MET A 148 -5.87 4.66 -22.83
C MET A 148 -5.12 4.22 -24.09
N LYS A 149 -5.79 3.62 -25.07
CA LYS A 149 -5.16 3.15 -26.32
C LYS A 149 -4.44 4.27 -27.07
N ALA A 150 -5.03 5.46 -27.13
CA ALA A 150 -4.44 6.63 -27.80
C ALA A 150 -3.10 7.07 -27.16
N ASN A 151 -2.83 6.68 -25.92
CA ASN A 151 -1.62 7.00 -25.16
C ASN A 151 -0.58 5.84 -25.19
N GLY A 152 -0.78 4.80 -26.03
CA GLY A 152 0.15 3.69 -26.24
C GLY A 152 -0.07 2.47 -25.33
N TRP A 153 -1.10 2.47 -24.48
CA TRP A 153 -1.37 1.40 -23.53
C TRP A 153 -1.89 0.10 -24.15
N ASP A 154 -2.14 0.08 -25.47
CA ASP A 154 -2.36 -1.14 -26.27
C ASP A 154 -1.10 -2.01 -26.46
N LYS A 155 0.07 -1.49 -26.07
CA LYS A 155 1.34 -2.22 -26.03
C LYS A 155 1.71 -2.73 -24.64
N VAL A 156 1.02 -2.26 -23.60
CA VAL A 156 1.31 -2.55 -22.20
C VAL A 156 0.43 -3.70 -21.71
N THR A 157 1.05 -4.79 -21.26
CA THR A 157 0.34 -5.88 -20.59
C THR A 157 0.09 -5.57 -19.13
N ILE A 158 -0.88 -6.23 -18.52
CA ILE A 158 -1.12 -6.18 -17.06
C ILE A 158 0.15 -6.64 -16.32
N GLU A 159 0.89 -7.65 -16.83
CA GLU A 159 2.15 -8.08 -16.23
C GLU A 159 3.19 -6.96 -16.19
N HIS A 160 3.37 -6.20 -17.28
CA HIS A 160 4.27 -5.05 -17.30
C HIS A 160 3.93 -4.03 -16.20
N VAL A 161 2.64 -3.84 -15.93
CA VAL A 161 2.19 -2.89 -14.90
C VAL A 161 2.38 -3.47 -13.50
N LEU A 162 2.09 -4.76 -13.31
CA LEU A 162 2.32 -5.46 -12.04
C LEU A 162 3.81 -5.43 -11.63
N ASP A 163 4.71 -5.56 -12.60
CA ASP A 163 6.16 -5.63 -12.40
C ASP A 163 6.87 -4.28 -12.53
N MET A 164 6.11 -3.19 -12.56
CA MET A 164 6.67 -1.84 -12.62
C MET A 164 7.56 -1.61 -13.87
N SER A 165 7.25 -2.27 -14.99
CA SER A 165 7.99 -2.18 -16.26
C SER A 165 7.14 -1.62 -17.41
N SER A 166 6.07 -0.90 -17.11
CA SER A 166 5.16 -0.34 -18.14
C SER A 166 5.79 0.73 -19.02
N GLY A 167 6.85 1.38 -18.56
CA GLY A 167 7.48 2.52 -19.26
C GLY A 167 6.67 3.82 -19.15
N VAL A 168 5.75 3.93 -18.20
CA VAL A 168 4.91 5.11 -18.01
C VAL A 168 5.74 6.35 -17.70
N ASP A 169 5.35 7.48 -18.28
CA ASP A 169 5.87 8.80 -17.93
C ASP A 169 5.15 9.32 -16.69
N PHE A 170 5.86 9.27 -15.55
CA PHE A 170 5.31 9.64 -14.26
C PHE A 170 6.43 10.08 -13.32
N LYS A 171 6.29 11.24 -12.74
CA LYS A 171 7.25 11.78 -11.78
C LYS A 171 6.88 11.35 -10.36
N GLU A 172 7.59 10.36 -9.83
CA GLU A 172 7.43 9.86 -8.48
C GLU A 172 8.07 10.81 -7.46
N SER A 173 7.43 11.95 -7.20
CA SER A 173 7.90 12.95 -6.23
C SER A 173 6.71 13.49 -5.44
N TYR A 174 6.77 13.36 -4.12
CA TYR A 174 5.75 13.88 -3.20
C TYR A 174 6.10 15.27 -2.66
N TYR A 175 7.25 15.83 -3.08
CA TYR A 175 7.75 17.13 -2.62
C TYR A 175 7.48 18.29 -3.60
N SER A 176 6.81 18.01 -4.70
CA SER A 176 6.48 19.00 -5.72
C SER A 176 5.00 18.94 -6.09
N PRO A 177 4.24 20.03 -6.00
CA PRO A 177 2.83 20.05 -6.43
C PRO A 177 2.66 19.86 -7.94
N LEU A 178 3.75 19.95 -8.71
CA LEU A 178 3.77 19.77 -10.17
C LEU A 178 4.07 18.33 -10.59
N SER A 179 4.22 17.41 -9.64
CA SER A 179 4.45 15.99 -9.93
C SER A 179 3.13 15.22 -10.00
N GLU A 180 3.13 14.16 -10.82
CA GLU A 180 1.99 13.25 -10.92
C GLU A 180 1.72 12.55 -9.58
N ALA A 181 2.77 12.17 -8.83
CA ALA A 181 2.60 11.53 -7.53
C ALA A 181 1.87 12.43 -6.52
N ALA A 182 2.25 13.72 -6.44
CA ALA A 182 1.56 14.67 -5.58
C ALA A 182 0.12 14.93 -6.08
N SER A 183 -0.07 15.02 -7.40
CA SER A 183 -1.40 15.19 -8.00
C SER A 183 -2.30 13.99 -7.73
N PHE A 184 -1.79 12.76 -7.76
CA PHE A 184 -2.53 11.56 -7.43
C PHE A 184 -2.86 11.49 -5.94
N TYR A 185 -1.94 11.96 -5.09
CA TYR A 185 -2.13 11.90 -3.65
C TYR A 185 -3.09 12.99 -3.11
N TYR A 186 -2.90 14.24 -3.53
CA TYR A 186 -3.67 15.38 -3.01
C TYR A 186 -4.82 15.81 -3.93
N GLY A 187 -4.78 15.42 -5.20
CA GLY A 187 -5.68 15.92 -6.23
C GLY A 187 -7.05 15.26 -6.25
N PHE A 188 -7.77 15.61 -7.29
CA PHE A 188 -9.14 15.17 -7.59
C PHE A 188 -9.15 14.51 -8.98
N ASN A 189 -10.26 13.87 -9.34
CA ASN A 189 -10.45 13.25 -10.66
C ASN A 189 -9.36 12.23 -11.01
N LEU A 190 -8.98 11.40 -10.03
CA LEU A 190 -7.88 10.44 -10.15
C LEU A 190 -8.07 9.50 -11.36
N ARG A 191 -9.31 9.10 -11.64
CA ARG A 191 -9.66 8.28 -12.82
C ARG A 191 -9.25 8.97 -14.13
N GLU A 192 -9.62 10.23 -14.30
CA GLU A 192 -9.27 11.01 -15.49
C GLU A 192 -7.77 11.24 -15.61
N GLN A 193 -7.12 11.57 -14.49
CA GLN A 193 -5.65 11.71 -14.44
C GLN A 193 -4.95 10.41 -14.83
N THR A 194 -5.44 9.25 -14.37
CA THR A 194 -4.89 7.94 -14.70
C THR A 194 -5.04 7.64 -16.20
N MET A 195 -6.19 7.92 -16.81
CA MET A 195 -6.42 7.72 -18.24
C MET A 195 -5.53 8.60 -19.13
N LYS A 196 -5.04 9.73 -18.62
CA LYS A 196 -4.15 10.65 -19.36
C LYS A 196 -2.67 10.26 -19.32
N LEU A 197 -2.29 9.25 -18.54
CA LEU A 197 -0.90 8.79 -18.46
C LEU A 197 -0.40 8.30 -19.83
N LYS A 198 0.82 8.73 -20.17
CA LYS A 198 1.50 8.40 -21.42
C LYS A 198 2.73 7.53 -21.13
N LEU A 199 3.28 6.93 -22.17
CA LEU A 199 4.52 6.19 -22.05
C LEU A 199 5.72 7.07 -22.43
N LYS A 200 6.85 6.95 -21.72
CA LYS A 200 8.13 7.57 -22.04
C LYS A 200 9.13 6.58 -22.66
N ARG A 201 8.85 5.27 -22.53
CA ARG A 201 9.70 4.21 -23.11
C ARG A 201 8.88 2.96 -23.41
N GLN A 202 9.53 2.00 -24.08
CA GLN A 202 8.92 0.73 -24.47
C GLN A 202 8.58 -0.10 -23.22
N PRO A 203 7.37 -0.68 -23.13
CA PRO A 203 6.99 -1.58 -22.05
C PRO A 203 7.87 -2.85 -22.02
N GLY A 204 8.11 -3.39 -20.82
CA GLY A 204 8.86 -4.61 -20.60
C GLY A 204 10.38 -4.48 -20.80
N THR A 205 10.93 -3.25 -20.81
CA THR A 205 12.38 -3.06 -21.05
C THR A 205 13.15 -2.70 -19.79
N GLU A 206 12.50 -2.07 -18.80
CA GLU A 206 13.17 -1.57 -17.61
C GLU A 206 12.20 -1.44 -16.44
N TYR A 207 12.65 -1.91 -15.28
CA TYR A 207 11.97 -1.71 -14.02
C TYR A 207 12.12 -0.26 -13.54
N GLU A 208 11.00 0.37 -13.20
CA GLU A 208 10.97 1.64 -12.50
C GLU A 208 9.79 1.67 -11.53
N TYR A 209 10.09 1.75 -10.22
CA TYR A 209 9.04 1.79 -9.22
C TYR A 209 8.25 3.09 -9.30
N ILE A 210 7.01 2.99 -9.75
CA ILE A 210 6.12 4.12 -10.03
C ILE A 210 4.71 3.83 -9.51
N SER A 211 4.19 4.72 -8.65
CA SER A 211 2.83 4.60 -8.07
C SER A 211 1.72 4.68 -9.12
N GLY A 212 1.96 5.39 -10.22
CA GLY A 212 1.04 5.44 -11.37
C GLY A 212 0.70 4.07 -11.93
N ASN A 213 1.65 3.13 -11.95
CA ASN A 213 1.39 1.75 -12.36
C ASN A 213 0.27 1.11 -11.54
N THR A 214 0.34 1.19 -10.22
CA THR A 214 -0.68 0.57 -9.38
C THR A 214 -2.03 1.27 -9.51
N GLN A 215 -2.04 2.58 -9.77
CA GLN A 215 -3.30 3.27 -10.05
C GLN A 215 -3.93 2.82 -11.38
N VAL A 216 -3.12 2.54 -12.41
CA VAL A 216 -3.59 1.90 -13.65
C VAL A 216 -4.18 0.52 -13.36
N LEU A 217 -3.52 -0.31 -12.53
CA LEU A 217 -4.09 -1.58 -12.08
C LEU A 217 -5.44 -1.38 -11.39
N GLY A 218 -5.55 -0.38 -10.52
CA GLY A 218 -6.82 -0.01 -9.89
C GLY A 218 -7.92 0.32 -10.91
N LEU A 219 -7.58 1.06 -11.97
CA LEU A 219 -8.51 1.41 -13.04
C LEU A 219 -8.92 0.17 -13.86
N VAL A 220 -7.98 -0.72 -14.19
CA VAL A 220 -8.28 -1.99 -14.87
C VAL A 220 -9.25 -2.83 -14.04
N LEU A 221 -9.00 -2.99 -12.74
CA LEU A 221 -9.91 -3.71 -11.83
C LEU A 221 -11.29 -3.05 -11.78
N GLU A 222 -11.36 -1.73 -11.63
CA GLU A 222 -12.62 -0.98 -11.61
C GLU A 222 -13.48 -1.29 -12.84
N ARG A 223 -12.85 -1.31 -14.04
CA ARG A 223 -13.53 -1.63 -15.29
C ARG A 223 -13.97 -3.09 -15.37
N ALA A 224 -13.10 -4.02 -14.94
CA ALA A 224 -13.41 -5.44 -14.92
C ALA A 224 -14.55 -5.77 -13.94
N LEU A 225 -14.67 -5.04 -12.84
CA LEU A 225 -15.69 -5.22 -11.80
C LEU A 225 -17.09 -4.70 -12.18
N LYS A 226 -17.25 -3.99 -13.33
CA LYS A 226 -18.53 -3.58 -13.92
C LYS A 226 -19.49 -2.88 -12.92
N GLY A 227 -18.98 -1.89 -12.21
CA GLY A 227 -19.76 -1.06 -11.25
C GLY A 227 -19.59 -1.43 -9.77
N LYS A 228 -18.95 -2.54 -9.46
CA LYS A 228 -18.52 -2.83 -8.08
C LYS A 228 -17.23 -2.05 -7.79
N SER A 229 -17.12 -1.43 -6.62
CA SER A 229 -15.91 -0.72 -6.22
C SER A 229 -14.79 -1.68 -5.81
N LEU A 230 -13.52 -1.21 -5.88
CA LEU A 230 -12.38 -1.98 -5.38
C LEU A 230 -12.53 -2.29 -3.88
N THR A 231 -13.05 -1.34 -3.11
CA THR A 231 -13.31 -1.51 -1.67
C THR A 231 -14.32 -2.63 -1.42
N THR A 232 -15.42 -2.66 -2.18
CA THR A 232 -16.42 -3.74 -2.06
C THR A 232 -15.81 -5.08 -2.45
N TYR A 233 -15.01 -5.13 -3.50
CA TYR A 233 -14.34 -6.36 -3.94
C TYR A 233 -13.29 -6.83 -2.93
N LEU A 234 -12.52 -5.89 -2.34
CA LEU A 234 -11.60 -6.18 -1.23
C LEU A 234 -12.34 -6.75 -0.01
N GLN A 235 -13.51 -6.16 0.33
CA GLN A 235 -14.36 -6.65 1.41
C GLN A 235 -14.77 -8.11 1.18
N GLU A 236 -15.26 -8.41 -0.01
CA GLU A 236 -15.78 -9.74 -0.37
C GLU A 236 -14.68 -10.81 -0.45
N LYS A 237 -13.56 -10.46 -1.10
CA LYS A 237 -12.52 -11.45 -1.44
C LYS A 237 -11.46 -11.63 -0.37
N ILE A 238 -11.19 -10.62 0.42
CA ILE A 238 -10.08 -10.66 1.38
C ILE A 238 -10.55 -10.28 2.79
N TRP A 239 -11.19 -9.14 2.97
CA TRP A 239 -11.47 -8.60 4.30
C TRP A 239 -12.37 -9.51 5.13
N THR A 240 -13.51 -9.92 4.57
CA THR A 240 -14.47 -10.83 5.20
C THR A 240 -13.91 -12.25 5.36
N PRO A 241 -13.32 -12.89 4.33
CA PRO A 241 -12.73 -14.21 4.46
C PRO A 241 -11.63 -14.31 5.52
N LEU A 242 -10.80 -13.27 5.67
CA LEU A 242 -9.75 -13.22 6.68
C LEU A 242 -10.28 -12.92 8.07
N GLN A 243 -11.57 -12.73 8.23
CA GLN A 243 -12.20 -12.44 9.50
C GLN A 243 -11.52 -11.25 10.21
N MET A 244 -11.40 -10.12 9.48
CA MET A 244 -10.74 -8.91 10.01
C MET A 244 -11.41 -8.44 11.30
N GLU A 245 -10.60 -7.97 12.23
CA GLU A 245 -11.02 -7.73 13.62
C GLU A 245 -11.68 -6.37 13.79
N PHE A 246 -11.32 -5.41 12.95
CA PHE A 246 -11.76 -4.03 13.09
C PHE A 246 -12.30 -3.45 11.79
N ASP A 247 -13.17 -2.46 11.92
CA ASP A 247 -13.55 -1.61 10.80
C ASP A 247 -12.30 -0.88 10.26
N ALA A 248 -12.27 -0.72 8.95
CA ALA A 248 -11.19 -0.07 8.22
C ALA A 248 -11.78 0.78 7.08
N SER A 249 -10.93 1.39 6.28
CA SER A 249 -11.38 2.14 5.10
C SER A 249 -10.34 2.16 4.00
N TRP A 250 -10.77 2.47 2.78
CA TRP A 250 -9.87 2.79 1.67
C TRP A 250 -10.13 4.22 1.20
N SER A 251 -9.10 5.06 1.25
CA SER A 251 -9.21 6.46 0.85
C SER A 251 -9.49 6.58 -0.66
N ILE A 252 -10.34 7.53 -1.00
CA ILE A 252 -10.71 7.90 -2.37
C ILE A 252 -10.26 9.32 -2.68
N ASP A 253 -10.25 9.67 -3.96
CA ASP A 253 -9.81 10.99 -4.43
C ASP A 253 -10.81 12.08 -4.09
N ASP A 254 -12.10 11.80 -4.26
CA ASP A 254 -13.19 12.76 -4.19
C ASP A 254 -14.51 12.04 -3.89
N THR A 255 -15.43 12.72 -3.20
CA THR A 255 -16.77 12.19 -2.93
C THR A 255 -17.64 12.07 -4.19
N LYS A 256 -17.30 12.80 -5.27
CA LYS A 256 -18.04 12.80 -6.53
C LYS A 256 -17.57 11.67 -7.45
N THR A 257 -16.26 11.52 -7.64
CA THR A 257 -15.66 10.50 -8.53
C THR A 257 -15.51 9.16 -7.84
N GLY A 258 -15.16 9.18 -6.57
CA GLY A 258 -15.12 8.02 -5.69
C GLY A 258 -14.13 6.92 -6.10
N MET A 259 -13.04 7.25 -6.82
CA MET A 259 -12.02 6.29 -7.18
C MET A 259 -11.06 6.03 -6.02
N GLU A 260 -10.85 4.77 -5.69
CA GLU A 260 -9.90 4.36 -4.68
C GLU A 260 -8.46 4.74 -5.08
N LYS A 261 -7.70 5.25 -4.12
CA LYS A 261 -6.25 5.45 -4.27
C LYS A 261 -5.57 4.08 -4.21
N ALA A 262 -5.58 3.36 -5.34
CA ALA A 262 -5.11 1.97 -5.42
C ALA A 262 -3.63 1.84 -5.06
N PHE A 263 -2.83 2.87 -5.34
CA PHE A 263 -1.39 2.90 -5.03
C PHE A 263 -1.08 3.07 -3.53
N CYS A 264 -2.11 3.41 -2.69
CA CYS A 264 -1.94 3.66 -1.26
C CYS A 264 -3.24 3.51 -0.45
N CYS A 265 -3.15 3.80 0.81
CA CYS A 265 -4.21 4.43 1.61
C CYS A 265 -5.38 3.50 1.96
N ILE A 266 -5.14 2.20 2.16
CA ILE A 266 -5.96 1.35 3.02
C ILE A 266 -5.61 1.72 4.46
N ASN A 267 -6.61 2.01 5.28
CA ASN A 267 -6.46 2.56 6.62
C ASN A 267 -7.00 1.52 7.62
N ALA A 268 -6.10 0.83 8.30
CA ALA A 268 -6.47 -0.28 9.18
C ALA A 268 -5.51 -0.38 10.38
N ARG A 269 -5.65 -1.43 11.16
CA ARG A 269 -4.88 -1.69 12.36
C ARG A 269 -3.81 -2.75 12.14
N ALA A 270 -2.78 -2.74 12.97
CA ALA A 270 -1.61 -3.61 12.83
C ALA A 270 -1.97 -5.11 12.78
N ARG A 271 -2.89 -5.56 13.63
CA ARG A 271 -3.31 -6.98 13.65
C ARG A 271 -4.03 -7.41 12.37
N ASP A 272 -4.82 -6.52 11.76
CA ASP A 272 -5.50 -6.82 10.49
C ASP A 272 -4.50 -6.85 9.31
N TYR A 273 -3.48 -6.00 9.33
CA TYR A 273 -2.36 -6.13 8.37
C TYR A 273 -1.59 -7.44 8.55
N ALA A 274 -1.41 -7.90 9.79
CA ALA A 274 -0.77 -9.20 10.05
C ALA A 274 -1.57 -10.38 9.49
N LYS A 275 -2.90 -10.31 9.46
CA LYS A 275 -3.75 -11.33 8.82
C LYS A 275 -3.49 -11.42 7.31
N PHE A 276 -3.27 -10.29 6.65
CA PHE A 276 -2.87 -10.31 5.24
C PHE A 276 -1.48 -10.95 5.05
N GLY A 277 -0.54 -10.69 5.94
CA GLY A 277 0.75 -11.39 5.97
C GLY A 277 0.60 -12.90 6.17
N ARG A 278 -0.30 -13.32 7.09
CA ARG A 278 -0.63 -14.74 7.33
C ARG A 278 -1.23 -15.42 6.10
N LEU A 279 -2.09 -14.73 5.36
CA LEU A 279 -2.65 -15.25 4.11
C LEU A 279 -1.54 -15.63 3.12
N TYR A 280 -0.54 -14.75 2.95
CA TYR A 280 0.59 -15.00 2.06
C TYR A 280 1.59 -16.00 2.61
N LEU A 281 1.74 -16.09 3.94
CA LEU A 281 2.51 -17.11 4.61
C LEU A 281 1.95 -18.53 4.30
N ASP A 282 0.63 -18.66 4.29
CA ASP A 282 -0.08 -19.90 4.03
C ASP A 282 -0.53 -20.05 2.55
N SER A 283 0.27 -19.52 1.64
CA SER A 283 0.09 -19.64 0.19
C SER A 283 -1.33 -19.31 -0.30
N GLY A 284 -1.94 -18.27 0.27
CA GLY A 284 -3.27 -17.79 -0.08
C GLY A 284 -4.42 -18.52 0.59
N ARG A 285 -4.15 -19.39 1.55
CA ARG A 285 -5.15 -20.12 2.34
C ARG A 285 -5.47 -19.38 3.64
N TRP A 286 -6.72 -19.51 4.05
CA TRP A 286 -7.19 -19.07 5.36
C TRP A 286 -8.09 -20.13 5.98
N ASN A 287 -7.67 -20.70 7.10
CA ASN A 287 -8.40 -21.75 7.81
C ASN A 287 -8.86 -22.89 6.88
N GLY A 288 -7.98 -23.35 6.00
CA GLY A 288 -8.24 -24.42 5.04
C GLY A 288 -8.90 -23.98 3.72
N THR A 289 -9.46 -22.77 3.63
CA THR A 289 -10.08 -22.23 2.41
C THR A 289 -9.07 -21.45 1.58
N GLN A 290 -9.04 -21.68 0.26
CA GLN A 290 -8.25 -20.88 -0.66
C GLN A 290 -8.94 -19.53 -0.89
N VAL A 291 -8.30 -18.44 -0.46
CA VAL A 291 -8.81 -17.06 -0.57
C VAL A 291 -8.19 -16.34 -1.76
N VAL A 292 -6.86 -16.42 -1.91
CA VAL A 292 -6.14 -15.98 -3.09
C VAL A 292 -5.53 -17.20 -3.76
N PRO A 293 -5.61 -17.37 -5.09
CA PRO A 293 -5.06 -18.55 -5.75
C PRO A 293 -3.62 -18.84 -5.35
N GLN A 294 -3.31 -20.10 -5.05
CA GLN A 294 -1.98 -20.50 -4.61
C GLN A 294 -0.91 -20.14 -5.64
N ASP A 295 -1.17 -20.40 -6.92
CA ASP A 295 -0.23 -20.10 -8.00
C ASP A 295 0.08 -18.60 -8.10
N TRP A 296 -0.94 -17.77 -7.85
CA TRP A 296 -0.75 -16.31 -7.79
C TRP A 296 0.17 -15.90 -6.64
N VAL A 297 -0.07 -16.41 -5.44
CA VAL A 297 0.74 -16.11 -4.26
C VAL A 297 2.17 -16.59 -4.45
N MET A 298 2.37 -17.79 -5.00
CA MET A 298 3.70 -18.33 -5.26
C MET A 298 4.43 -17.51 -6.32
N ALA A 299 3.78 -17.22 -7.45
CA ALA A 299 4.37 -16.40 -8.50
C ALA A 299 4.75 -15.00 -7.97
N SER A 300 3.83 -14.31 -7.29
CA SER A 300 4.07 -12.92 -6.82
C SER A 300 5.16 -12.79 -5.76
N THR A 301 5.56 -13.88 -5.13
CA THR A 301 6.58 -13.91 -4.05
C THR A 301 7.87 -14.66 -4.44
N GLN A 302 8.08 -14.87 -5.73
CA GLN A 302 9.30 -15.43 -6.32
C GLN A 302 9.91 -14.44 -7.30
N VAL A 303 11.21 -14.57 -7.54
CA VAL A 303 11.91 -13.72 -8.51
C VAL A 303 11.39 -14.00 -9.92
N SER A 304 11.06 -12.95 -10.65
CA SER A 304 10.82 -13.04 -12.09
C SER A 304 12.13 -12.94 -12.86
N HIS A 305 12.22 -13.68 -13.95
CA HIS A 305 13.35 -13.64 -14.88
C HIS A 305 12.95 -13.05 -16.25
N GLU A 306 11.74 -12.52 -16.34
CA GLU A 306 11.27 -11.86 -17.57
C GLU A 306 12.04 -10.56 -17.82
N PRO A 307 12.24 -10.19 -19.08
CA PRO A 307 12.88 -8.93 -19.43
C PRO A 307 12.22 -7.72 -18.76
N GLY A 308 13.03 -6.77 -18.32
CA GLY A 308 12.55 -5.55 -17.70
C GLY A 308 12.04 -5.70 -16.25
N THR A 309 12.16 -6.88 -15.63
CA THR A 309 11.84 -7.12 -14.22
C THR A 309 13.04 -6.89 -13.30
N ALA A 310 12.80 -6.78 -12.02
CA ALA A 310 13.84 -6.62 -10.99
C ALA A 310 13.86 -7.85 -10.06
N ALA A 311 15.05 -8.35 -9.72
CA ALA A 311 15.19 -9.50 -8.83
C ALA A 311 14.61 -9.27 -7.42
N HIS A 312 14.46 -8.01 -7.01
CA HIS A 312 13.95 -7.62 -5.69
C HIS A 312 12.48 -7.20 -5.70
N TYR A 313 11.75 -7.33 -6.83
CA TYR A 313 10.36 -6.91 -6.94
C TYR A 313 9.60 -7.73 -7.98
N HIS A 314 8.46 -8.29 -7.62
CA HIS A 314 7.59 -8.99 -8.55
C HIS A 314 6.12 -8.84 -8.12
N ARG A 315 5.23 -8.57 -9.06
CA ARG A 315 3.76 -8.46 -8.88
C ARG A 315 3.37 -7.72 -7.61
N GLN A 316 3.96 -6.53 -7.40
CA GLN A 316 3.70 -5.61 -6.28
C GLN A 316 4.19 -6.11 -4.91
N TRP A 317 5.16 -7.04 -4.87
CA TRP A 317 5.84 -7.49 -3.66
C TRP A 317 7.34 -7.22 -3.72
N TRP A 318 7.91 -6.83 -2.59
CA TRP A 318 9.36 -6.69 -2.41
C TRP A 318 9.94 -8.03 -1.98
N LEU A 319 10.96 -8.49 -2.67
CA LEU A 319 11.59 -9.79 -2.49
C LEU A 319 12.97 -9.64 -1.85
N ARG A 320 13.34 -10.64 -1.03
CA ARG A 320 14.67 -10.72 -0.43
C ARG A 320 15.43 -11.92 -0.98
N PRO A 321 16.79 -11.85 -1.09
CA PRO A 321 17.59 -12.97 -1.58
C PRO A 321 17.45 -14.26 -0.77
N ASN A 322 17.11 -14.14 0.52
CA ASN A 322 16.88 -15.27 1.42
C ASN A 322 15.48 -15.92 1.29
N GLY A 323 14.70 -15.53 0.30
CA GLY A 323 13.34 -16.06 0.07
C GLY A 323 12.24 -15.40 0.91
N ASN A 324 12.60 -14.46 1.79
CA ASN A 324 11.64 -13.63 2.50
C ASN A 324 11.04 -12.58 1.54
N PHE A 325 9.88 -12.07 1.88
CA PHE A 325 9.23 -11.04 1.08
C PHE A 325 8.42 -10.09 1.97
N MET A 326 8.09 -8.93 1.43
CA MET A 326 7.37 -7.93 2.20
C MET A 326 6.51 -7.01 1.33
N ALA A 327 5.38 -6.56 1.88
CA ALA A 327 4.74 -5.34 1.46
C ALA A 327 5.43 -4.16 2.16
N ARG A 328 5.71 -3.07 1.41
CA ARG A 328 6.45 -1.92 1.92
C ARG A 328 5.73 -0.62 1.59
N GLY A 329 5.62 0.26 2.58
CA GLY A 329 4.99 1.57 2.45
C GLY A 329 5.90 2.72 2.90
N HIS A 330 5.52 3.93 2.50
CA HIS A 330 6.14 5.17 2.95
C HIS A 330 6.10 5.28 4.48
N LEU A 331 6.98 6.06 5.08
CA LEU A 331 7.14 6.23 6.53
C LEU A 331 7.46 4.92 7.29
N GLY A 332 7.91 3.88 6.58
CA GLY A 332 8.33 2.64 7.21
C GLY A 332 7.18 1.70 7.60
N GLN A 333 6.15 1.63 6.77
CA GLN A 333 5.12 0.61 6.89
C GLN A 333 5.62 -0.70 6.28
N TYR A 334 5.53 -1.80 7.03
CA TYR A 334 5.96 -3.12 6.56
C TYR A 334 4.99 -4.21 6.99
N ILE A 335 4.70 -5.14 6.08
CA ILE A 335 4.24 -6.49 6.36
C ILE A 335 5.30 -7.42 5.83
N TYR A 336 6.08 -8.02 6.71
CA TYR A 336 7.19 -8.92 6.37
C TYR A 336 6.78 -10.36 6.63
N VAL A 337 7.17 -11.26 5.74
CA VAL A 337 6.83 -12.69 5.80
C VAL A 337 8.08 -13.53 5.62
N ASN A 338 8.31 -14.45 6.56
CA ASN A 338 9.35 -15.49 6.49
C ASN A 338 8.65 -16.86 6.53
N ARG A 339 8.60 -17.54 5.37
CA ARG A 339 7.96 -18.85 5.27
C ARG A 339 8.69 -19.94 6.03
N ALA A 340 10.02 -19.93 6.00
CA ALA A 340 10.83 -20.97 6.63
C ALA A 340 10.59 -21.04 8.15
N LYS A 341 10.47 -19.86 8.78
CA LYS A 341 10.25 -19.75 10.22
C LYS A 341 8.76 -19.60 10.60
N LYS A 342 7.88 -19.58 9.60
CA LYS A 342 6.43 -19.33 9.77
C LYS A 342 6.17 -18.04 10.53
N LEU A 343 6.89 -16.98 10.18
CA LEU A 343 6.93 -15.72 10.90
C LEU A 343 6.33 -14.59 10.06
N ILE A 344 5.56 -13.74 10.73
CA ILE A 344 5.03 -12.49 10.19
C ILE A 344 5.48 -11.37 11.11
N MET A 345 5.96 -10.28 10.53
CA MET A 345 6.18 -9.05 11.27
C MET A 345 5.41 -7.90 10.63
N VAL A 346 4.84 -7.05 11.46
CA VAL A 346 4.22 -5.81 11.03
C VAL A 346 4.90 -4.66 11.74
N ARG A 347 5.41 -3.70 10.98
CA ARG A 347 5.84 -2.40 11.50
C ARG A 347 4.95 -1.31 10.94
N LEU A 348 4.47 -0.45 11.80
CA LEU A 348 3.81 0.80 11.44
C LEU A 348 4.62 1.96 12.03
N GLY A 349 5.03 2.91 11.19
CA GLY A 349 5.88 4.02 11.58
C GLY A 349 5.30 5.37 11.17
N ALA A 350 5.66 6.42 11.90
CA ALA A 350 5.45 7.82 11.47
C ALA A 350 6.65 8.36 10.68
N GLY A 351 7.72 7.58 10.62
CA GLY A 351 8.97 7.82 9.90
C GLY A 351 9.79 6.54 9.82
N ARG A 352 10.96 6.66 9.21
CA ARG A 352 11.98 5.60 9.23
C ARG A 352 13.03 5.85 10.30
N GLY A 353 12.98 7.01 10.95
CA GLY A 353 14.04 7.52 11.78
C GLY A 353 15.34 7.70 10.99
N ASP A 354 16.46 7.64 11.68
CA ASP A 354 17.79 7.64 11.06
C ASP A 354 18.12 6.28 10.40
N PHE A 355 17.26 5.29 10.60
CA PHE A 355 17.47 3.93 10.16
C PHE A 355 16.93 3.71 8.75
N GLN A 356 17.83 3.54 7.78
CA GLN A 356 17.42 3.44 6.36
C GLN A 356 17.20 1.99 5.88
N ASP A 357 17.85 1.01 6.50
CA ASP A 357 17.80 -0.39 6.05
C ASP A 357 16.90 -1.28 6.92
N TRP A 358 15.65 -0.90 7.04
CA TRP A 358 14.61 -1.69 7.71
C TRP A 358 14.49 -3.13 7.19
N PRO A 359 14.57 -3.40 5.87
CA PRO A 359 14.51 -4.78 5.39
C PRO A 359 15.57 -5.69 5.99
N THR A 360 16.81 -5.23 6.12
CA THR A 360 17.90 -6.04 6.71
C THR A 360 17.74 -6.19 8.23
N LEU A 361 17.23 -5.17 8.94
CA LEU A 361 16.87 -5.31 10.34
C LEU A 361 15.76 -6.35 10.54
N LEU A 362 14.72 -6.34 9.68
CA LEU A 362 13.64 -7.34 9.77
C LEU A 362 14.16 -8.76 9.50
N ASP A 363 15.11 -8.94 8.58
CA ASP A 363 15.80 -10.23 8.41
C ASP A 363 16.55 -10.62 9.68
N ALA A 364 17.31 -9.72 10.31
CA ALA A 364 18.04 -9.98 11.56
C ALA A 364 17.09 -10.31 12.74
N VAL A 365 15.98 -9.60 12.85
CA VAL A 365 14.92 -9.91 13.83
C VAL A 365 14.37 -11.30 13.56
N ALA A 366 14.06 -11.64 12.30
CA ALA A 366 13.56 -12.97 11.95
C ALA A 366 14.55 -14.08 12.30
N GLU A 367 15.87 -13.83 12.25
CA GLU A 367 16.86 -14.83 12.67
C GLU A 367 16.87 -15.07 14.19
N THR A 368 16.46 -14.08 14.96
CA THR A 368 16.38 -14.19 16.44
C THR A 368 15.18 -15.02 16.89
N TYR A 369 14.09 -14.98 16.11
CA TYR A 369 12.84 -15.69 16.38
C TYR A 369 12.72 -16.97 15.58
#